data_5844c6e46e764fb5db2c0d5c4f214df4
#
_entry.id   5844c6e46e764fb5db2c0d5c4f214df4
#
_cell.length_a   1.000
_cell.length_b   1.000
_cell.length_c   1.000
_cell.angle_alpha   90.00
_cell.angle_beta   90.00
_cell.angle_gamma   90.00
#
_symmetry.space_group_name_H-M   'P 1'
#
loop_
_entity.id
_entity.type
_entity.pdbx_description
1 polymer ?
#
loop_
_entity_poly.entity_id
_entity_poly.type
_entity_poly.pdbx_seq_one_letter_code
_entity_poly.pdbx_strand_id
1 'polypeptide(L)'
;MKKVSIKVLSLLLVVMTLVGVISVPVSAAYSYPMEYTIYYKAGGKLLGQYNGTCDAAAGIRENVRVTSPSYDGYLLSDYKDSTVTGAMISWSFPASNYVRHGTGSYTVYYEKAYTATVRYLYGNSGRSAASSKSAIGKKGDQYYISSPRITGYSPNKYSVTGYFPSNDISDTVYYYENTYVIAYNANGGSGAPANQTKAHFTPLKLSTQQPKRTGYTF
;
A
#
# COMPACT_ATOMS: atom_id res chain seq x y z
N MET A 1 46.16 -55.67 -38.97
CA MET A 1 45.38 -54.67 -38.16
C MET A 1 43.99 -54.57 -38.73
N LYS A 2 43.00 -54.75 -37.88
CA LYS A 2 41.70 -55.25 -38.22
C LYS A 2 40.79 -54.27 -38.93
N LYS A 3 40.22 -54.66 -40.06
CA LYS A 3 39.20 -53.97 -40.87
C LYS A 3 37.80 -53.98 -40.19
N VAL A 4 37.73 -53.87 -38.88
CA VAL A 4 36.44 -53.87 -38.16
C VAL A 4 35.88 -52.48 -37.99
N SER A 5 36.71 -51.49 -38.21
CA SER A 5 36.36 -50.10 -37.88
C SER A 5 35.36 -49.43 -38.84
N ILE A 6 35.39 -49.77 -40.15
CA ILE A 6 34.59 -49.06 -41.15
C ILE A 6 33.10 -49.50 -41.14
N LYS A 7 32.82 -50.78 -40.87
CA LYS A 7 31.44 -51.28 -40.83
C LYS A 7 30.69 -50.83 -39.57
N VAL A 8 31.42 -50.73 -38.45
CA VAL A 8 30.83 -50.23 -37.20
C VAL A 8 30.56 -48.72 -37.28
N LEU A 9 31.46 -47.99 -37.95
CA LEU A 9 31.28 -46.53 -38.14
C LEU A 9 30.13 -46.21 -39.09
N SER A 10 29.95 -47.02 -40.16
CA SER A 10 28.83 -46.89 -41.09
C SER A 10 27.50 -47.29 -40.45
N LEU A 11 27.50 -48.28 -39.58
CA LEU A 11 26.31 -48.67 -38.86
C LEU A 11 25.92 -47.64 -37.81
N LEU A 12 26.89 -47.03 -37.16
CA LEU A 12 26.63 -45.94 -36.21
C LEU A 12 26.10 -44.69 -36.91
N LEU A 13 26.62 -44.42 -38.13
CA LEU A 13 26.12 -43.27 -38.91
C LEU A 13 24.72 -43.52 -39.47
N VAL A 14 24.39 -44.77 -39.86
CA VAL A 14 23.02 -45.16 -40.30
C VAL A 14 22.02 -45.20 -39.16
N VAL A 15 22.44 -45.59 -37.98
CA VAL A 15 21.59 -45.54 -36.81
C VAL A 15 21.32 -44.10 -36.37
N MET A 16 22.29 -43.20 -36.52
CA MET A 16 22.06 -41.76 -36.26
C MET A 16 21.15 -41.09 -37.32
N THR A 17 21.06 -41.62 -38.52
CA THR A 17 20.14 -41.14 -39.54
C THR A 17 18.74 -41.72 -39.47
N LEU A 18 18.57 -42.87 -38.78
CA LEU A 18 17.25 -43.51 -38.61
C LEU A 18 16.54 -43.15 -37.30
N VAL A 19 17.25 -42.75 -36.26
CA VAL A 19 16.65 -42.19 -35.05
C VAL A 19 16.50 -40.70 -35.26
N GLY A 20 15.35 -40.34 -35.77
CA GLY A 20 14.87 -38.98 -36.05
C GLY A 20 15.81 -37.85 -35.65
N VAL A 21 15.95 -36.90 -36.53
CA VAL A 21 16.67 -35.66 -36.27
C VAL A 21 16.62 -35.31 -34.82
N ILE A 22 17.67 -35.60 -34.06
CA ILE A 22 17.82 -34.95 -32.76
C ILE A 22 17.94 -33.48 -33.18
N SER A 23 16.80 -32.79 -33.13
CA SER A 23 16.81 -31.35 -33.18
C SER A 23 17.58 -30.93 -31.94
N VAL A 24 18.87 -30.79 -32.04
CA VAL A 24 19.64 -30.02 -31.05
C VAL A 24 18.92 -28.68 -31.07
N PRO A 25 18.28 -28.29 -29.96
CA PRO A 25 17.62 -27.00 -29.96
C PRO A 25 18.66 -25.96 -30.29
N VAL A 26 18.49 -25.32 -31.44
CA VAL A 26 19.38 -24.24 -31.92
C VAL A 26 19.50 -23.13 -30.88
N SER A 27 18.61 -23.14 -29.90
CA SER A 27 18.60 -22.23 -28.75
C SER A 27 19.77 -22.43 -27.77
N ALA A 28 20.51 -23.53 -27.82
CA ALA A 28 21.69 -23.70 -26.95
C ALA A 28 22.95 -23.03 -27.53
N ALA A 29 22.85 -22.40 -28.71
CA ALA A 29 24.05 -22.13 -29.48
C ALA A 29 24.83 -20.90 -28.99
N TYR A 30 24.25 -19.83 -28.57
CA TYR A 30 25.02 -18.65 -28.13
C TYR A 30 24.18 -17.71 -27.29
N SER A 31 24.35 -17.74 -25.98
CA SER A 31 23.93 -16.65 -25.09
C SER A 31 25.11 -15.67 -24.93
N TYR A 32 24.80 -14.40 -24.93
CA TYR A 32 25.77 -13.34 -24.72
C TYR A 32 25.40 -12.59 -23.41
N PRO A 33 26.40 -12.32 -22.55
CA PRO A 33 26.13 -11.48 -21.38
C PRO A 33 25.77 -10.07 -21.87
N MET A 34 24.64 -9.59 -21.38
CA MET A 34 24.14 -8.23 -21.59
C MET A 34 24.15 -7.49 -20.26
N GLU A 35 24.84 -6.37 -20.20
CA GLU A 35 24.83 -5.48 -19.07
C GLU A 35 23.61 -4.57 -19.14
N TYR A 36 22.98 -4.34 -17.99
CA TYR A 36 21.88 -3.40 -17.91
C TYR A 36 21.99 -2.52 -16.68
N THR A 37 21.45 -1.30 -16.80
CA THR A 37 21.36 -0.35 -15.71
C THR A 37 19.91 0.06 -15.50
N ILE A 38 19.46 -0.02 -14.25
CA ILE A 38 18.18 0.53 -13.82
C ILE A 38 18.44 1.82 -13.08
N TYR A 39 17.88 2.89 -13.61
CA TYR A 39 17.90 4.19 -12.95
C TYR A 39 16.60 4.39 -12.17
N TYR A 40 16.71 4.75 -10.89
CA TYR A 40 15.59 5.13 -10.05
C TYR A 40 15.57 6.66 -9.98
N LYS A 41 14.51 7.28 -10.52
CA LYS A 41 14.44 8.75 -10.67
C LYS A 41 13.14 9.31 -10.10
N ALA A 42 13.22 10.49 -9.49
CA ALA A 42 12.06 11.30 -9.13
C ALA A 42 12.17 12.66 -9.82
N GLY A 43 11.31 12.91 -10.80
CA GLY A 43 11.47 14.04 -11.70
C GLY A 43 12.82 13.97 -12.41
N GLY A 44 13.63 15.05 -12.34
CA GLY A 44 15.00 15.05 -12.87
C GLY A 44 16.07 14.49 -11.93
N LYS A 45 15.73 14.18 -10.66
CA LYS A 45 16.68 13.73 -9.65
C LYS A 45 16.93 12.23 -9.75
N LEU A 46 18.20 11.81 -9.78
CA LEU A 46 18.59 10.42 -9.61
C LEU A 46 18.53 10.09 -8.10
N LEU A 47 17.76 9.06 -7.75
CA LEU A 47 17.68 8.53 -6.38
C LEU A 47 18.69 7.41 -6.16
N GLY A 48 18.92 6.61 -7.20
CA GLY A 48 19.86 5.51 -7.18
C GLY A 48 19.90 4.78 -8.52
N GLN A 49 20.77 3.78 -8.62
CA GLN A 49 20.84 2.89 -9.76
C GLN A 49 21.19 1.47 -9.34
N TYR A 50 20.84 0.52 -10.18
CA TYR A 50 21.22 -0.89 -10.08
C TYR A 50 21.85 -1.33 -11.40
N ASN A 51 23.01 -1.96 -11.33
CA ASN A 51 23.68 -2.55 -12.48
C ASN A 51 23.60 -4.07 -12.38
N GLY A 52 23.21 -4.73 -13.43
CA GLY A 52 23.07 -6.16 -13.49
C GLY A 52 23.48 -6.71 -14.84
N THR A 53 23.56 -8.02 -14.91
CA THR A 53 23.82 -8.77 -16.14
C THR A 53 22.72 -9.80 -16.36
N CYS A 54 22.39 -10.08 -17.61
CA CYS A 54 21.54 -11.20 -17.99
C CYS A 54 22.11 -11.84 -19.24
N ASP A 55 21.81 -13.13 -19.44
CA ASP A 55 22.19 -13.84 -20.63
C ASP A 55 21.12 -13.65 -21.70
N ALA A 56 21.48 -12.98 -22.79
CA ALA A 56 20.59 -12.76 -23.91
C ALA A 56 20.91 -13.71 -25.04
N ALA A 57 19.97 -14.52 -25.49
CA ALA A 57 20.08 -15.33 -26.69
C ALA A 57 19.67 -14.54 -27.93
N ALA A 58 20.37 -14.71 -29.01
CA ALA A 58 20.09 -14.03 -30.28
C ALA A 58 18.63 -14.25 -30.73
N GLY A 59 17.89 -13.16 -30.95
CA GLY A 59 16.51 -13.19 -31.40
C GLY A 59 15.46 -13.44 -30.30
N ILE A 60 15.87 -13.62 -29.04
CA ILE A 60 14.97 -13.83 -27.89
C ILE A 60 14.98 -12.58 -27.03
N ARG A 61 13.78 -12.19 -26.54
CA ARG A 61 13.67 -11.13 -25.55
C ARG A 61 13.94 -11.69 -24.17
N GLU A 62 14.94 -11.16 -23.50
CA GLU A 62 15.22 -11.52 -22.12
C GLU A 62 14.37 -10.66 -21.16
N ASN A 63 13.80 -11.34 -20.17
CA ASN A 63 13.01 -10.69 -19.12
C ASN A 63 13.85 -10.50 -17.87
N VAL A 64 14.09 -9.27 -17.51
CA VAL A 64 14.76 -8.92 -16.27
C VAL A 64 13.73 -8.56 -15.22
N ARG A 65 13.89 -9.11 -14.03
CA ARG A 65 13.03 -8.84 -12.87
C ARG A 65 13.88 -8.31 -11.73
N VAL A 66 13.57 -7.13 -11.26
CA VAL A 66 14.27 -6.49 -10.14
C VAL A 66 13.25 -5.89 -9.18
N THR A 67 13.49 -6.11 -7.89
CA THR A 67 12.69 -5.48 -6.83
C THR A 67 13.05 -4.02 -6.74
N SER A 68 12.04 -3.15 -6.77
CA SER A 68 12.24 -1.71 -6.60
C SER A 68 12.63 -1.39 -5.17
N PRO A 69 13.73 -0.69 -4.92
CA PRO A 69 14.10 -0.25 -3.59
C PRO A 69 13.11 0.81 -3.08
N SER A 70 13.03 0.93 -1.76
CA SER A 70 12.34 2.06 -1.13
C SER A 70 13.29 3.24 -0.99
N TYR A 71 12.77 4.45 -1.22
CA TYR A 71 13.48 5.69 -0.99
C TYR A 71 12.67 6.56 -0.04
N ASP A 72 13.31 7.04 1.02
CA ASP A 72 12.66 7.89 2.01
C ASP A 72 12.09 9.17 1.38
N GLY A 73 10.82 9.43 1.65
CA GLY A 73 10.08 10.55 1.07
C GLY A 73 9.63 10.37 -0.39
N TYR A 74 9.70 9.16 -0.93
CA TYR A 74 9.28 8.86 -2.31
C TYR A 74 8.46 7.59 -2.40
N LEU A 75 7.53 7.55 -3.36
CA LEU A 75 6.71 6.40 -3.72
C LEU A 75 6.84 6.12 -5.22
N LEU A 76 6.65 4.86 -5.61
CA LEU A 76 6.63 4.47 -7.03
C LEU A 76 5.51 5.21 -7.79
N SER A 77 5.82 5.78 -8.95
CA SER A 77 4.86 6.53 -9.76
C SER A 77 3.74 5.67 -10.30
N ASP A 78 4.05 4.44 -10.74
CA ASP A 78 3.13 3.59 -11.49
C ASP A 78 2.22 2.74 -10.60
N TYR A 79 2.38 2.78 -9.28
CA TYR A 79 1.56 2.04 -8.33
C TYR A 79 0.56 2.96 -7.63
N LYS A 80 -0.72 2.61 -7.74
CA LYS A 80 -1.81 3.32 -7.04
C LYS A 80 -1.80 3.06 -5.54
N ASP A 81 -1.23 1.94 -5.10
CA ASP A 81 -1.09 1.61 -3.69
C ASP A 81 0.25 2.12 -3.18
N SER A 82 0.21 3.20 -2.43
CA SER A 82 1.38 3.86 -1.84
C SER A 82 2.09 3.04 -0.78
N THR A 83 1.53 1.90 -0.35
CA THR A 83 2.12 1.03 0.68
C THR A 83 3.02 -0.04 0.10
N VAL A 84 3.03 -0.24 -1.21
CA VAL A 84 3.83 -1.28 -1.86
C VAL A 84 5.25 -0.80 -2.05
N THR A 85 6.11 -1.09 -1.07
CA THR A 85 7.55 -1.05 -1.22
C THR A 85 8.04 -2.41 -1.73
N GLY A 86 9.03 -2.42 -2.62
CA GLY A 86 9.61 -3.66 -3.12
C GLY A 86 8.87 -4.31 -4.29
N ALA A 87 8.07 -3.54 -5.04
CA ALA A 87 7.42 -4.04 -6.24
C ALA A 87 8.44 -4.59 -7.24
N MET A 88 8.15 -5.78 -7.75
CA MET A 88 8.97 -6.42 -8.76
C MET A 88 8.68 -5.81 -10.13
N ILE A 89 9.68 -5.22 -10.75
CA ILE A 89 9.60 -4.64 -12.09
C ILE A 89 10.20 -5.64 -13.09
N SER A 90 9.47 -5.90 -14.15
CA SER A 90 9.99 -6.71 -15.24
C SER A 90 9.89 -5.96 -16.56
N TRP A 91 10.90 -6.09 -17.38
CA TRP A 91 10.92 -5.58 -18.76
C TRP A 91 11.73 -6.52 -19.64
N SER A 92 11.57 -6.39 -20.94
CA SER A 92 12.30 -7.20 -21.89
C SER A 92 13.22 -6.35 -22.75
N PHE A 93 14.44 -6.85 -22.95
CA PHE A 93 15.37 -6.27 -23.89
C PHE A 93 15.29 -7.00 -25.24
N PRO A 94 15.27 -6.29 -26.38
CA PRO A 94 15.40 -6.91 -27.67
C PRO A 94 16.85 -7.40 -27.85
N ALA A 95 17.03 -8.70 -28.00
CA ALA A 95 18.35 -9.25 -28.39
C ALA A 95 18.59 -9.02 -29.89
N SER A 96 19.71 -8.42 -30.24
CA SER A 96 20.13 -8.22 -31.62
C SER A 96 21.09 -9.34 -32.03
N ASN A 97 20.92 -9.86 -33.23
CA ASN A 97 21.77 -10.94 -33.78
C ASN A 97 23.25 -10.56 -33.97
N TYR A 98 23.62 -9.31 -33.80
CA TYR A 98 24.93 -8.79 -34.12
C TYR A 98 25.72 -8.21 -32.94
N VAL A 99 25.16 -8.15 -31.78
CA VAL A 99 25.82 -7.52 -30.62
C VAL A 99 26.25 -8.60 -29.64
N ARG A 100 27.57 -8.87 -29.63
CA ARG A 100 28.17 -9.82 -28.66
C ARG A 100 28.22 -9.28 -27.22
N HIS A 101 28.10 -7.98 -27.06
CA HIS A 101 27.98 -7.30 -25.77
C HIS A 101 26.95 -6.18 -25.96
N GLY A 102 25.83 -6.29 -25.30
CA GLY A 102 24.78 -5.27 -25.32
C GLY A 102 24.72 -4.54 -23.99
N THR A 103 24.38 -3.26 -24.01
CA THR A 103 24.04 -2.49 -22.84
C THR A 103 22.58 -2.08 -22.96
N GLY A 104 21.83 -2.24 -21.87
CA GLY A 104 20.43 -1.81 -21.78
C GLY A 104 20.22 -0.90 -20.59
N SER A 105 19.24 -0.02 -20.67
CA SER A 105 18.84 0.75 -19.51
C SER A 105 17.34 0.86 -19.40
N TYR A 106 16.86 0.95 -18.17
CA TYR A 106 15.48 1.17 -17.84
C TYR A 106 15.39 2.22 -16.74
N THR A 107 14.36 3.07 -16.78
CA THR A 107 14.14 4.06 -15.72
C THR A 107 12.85 3.74 -15.00
N VAL A 108 12.96 3.62 -13.68
CA VAL A 108 11.85 3.49 -12.77
C VAL A 108 11.60 4.84 -12.14
N TYR A 109 10.38 5.31 -12.22
CA TYR A 109 10.00 6.62 -11.74
C TYR A 109 9.38 6.56 -10.36
N TYR A 110 9.77 7.52 -9.56
CA TYR A 110 9.24 7.80 -8.23
C TYR A 110 8.67 9.21 -8.18
N GLU A 111 7.71 9.39 -7.34
CA GLU A 111 7.13 10.69 -7.02
C GLU A 111 7.34 11.00 -5.56
N LYS A 112 7.42 12.29 -5.24
CA LYS A 112 7.53 12.73 -3.86
C LYS A 112 6.30 12.30 -3.07
N ALA A 113 6.55 11.73 -1.90
CA ALA A 113 5.53 11.36 -0.92
C ALA A 113 5.21 12.54 0.00
N TYR A 114 3.96 12.60 0.44
CA TYR A 114 3.47 13.57 1.41
C TYR A 114 2.71 12.83 2.51
N THR A 115 2.67 13.43 3.69
CA THR A 115 2.02 12.86 4.86
C THR A 115 0.80 13.68 5.24
N ALA A 116 -0.34 12.98 5.47
CA ALA A 116 -1.51 13.54 6.12
C ALA A 116 -1.57 12.99 7.55
N THR A 117 -1.54 13.86 8.55
CA THR A 117 -1.55 13.47 9.97
C THR A 117 -2.82 13.98 10.64
N VAL A 118 -3.52 13.11 11.38
CA VAL A 118 -4.68 13.48 12.19
C VAL A 118 -4.37 13.31 13.66
N ARG A 119 -4.56 14.39 14.42
CA ARG A 119 -4.46 14.40 15.89
C ARG A 119 -5.85 14.29 16.51
N TYR A 120 -5.93 13.60 17.62
CA TYR A 120 -7.17 13.37 18.35
C TYR A 120 -7.08 13.99 19.75
N LEU A 121 -7.90 15.00 20.02
CA LEU A 121 -7.86 15.76 21.27
C LEU A 121 -9.23 15.76 21.94
N TYR A 122 -9.27 15.84 23.28
CA TYR A 122 -10.48 16.17 24.01
C TYR A 122 -10.80 17.65 23.85
N GLY A 123 -12.01 17.96 23.35
CA GLY A 123 -12.40 19.32 23.00
C GLY A 123 -12.37 20.30 24.17
N ASN A 124 -12.67 19.84 25.38
CA ASN A 124 -12.72 20.68 26.58
C ASN A 124 -11.36 20.92 27.23
N SER A 125 -10.37 20.06 27.01
CA SER A 125 -9.08 20.14 27.69
C SER A 125 -7.90 20.29 26.77
N GLY A 126 -8.06 20.02 25.47
CA GLY A 126 -6.97 19.98 24.51
C GLY A 126 -5.97 18.85 24.71
N ARG A 127 -6.20 17.97 25.70
CA ARG A 127 -5.33 16.80 25.97
C ARG A 127 -5.52 15.75 24.89
N SER A 128 -4.49 14.94 24.66
CA SER A 128 -4.57 13.83 23.70
C SER A 128 -5.67 12.85 24.11
N ALA A 129 -6.57 12.54 23.18
CA ALA A 129 -7.65 11.58 23.32
C ALA A 129 -7.26 10.20 22.77
N ALA A 130 -6.37 10.16 21.76
CA ALA A 130 -5.80 8.95 21.20
C ALA A 130 -4.50 9.29 20.48
N SER A 131 -3.70 8.27 20.13
CA SER A 131 -2.52 8.42 19.30
C SER A 131 -2.90 8.95 17.92
N SER A 132 -2.08 9.86 17.37
CA SER A 132 -2.26 10.35 16.01
C SER A 132 -2.19 9.22 14.99
N LYS A 133 -2.89 9.39 13.88
CA LYS A 133 -2.80 8.50 12.71
C LYS A 133 -2.31 9.30 11.52
N SER A 134 -1.55 8.64 10.64
CA SER A 134 -1.07 9.24 9.40
C SER A 134 -1.37 8.34 8.22
N ALA A 135 -1.49 8.96 7.06
CA ALA A 135 -1.48 8.32 5.76
C ALA A 135 -0.37 8.96 4.92
N ILE A 136 0.19 8.20 4.01
CA ILE A 136 1.24 8.65 3.08
C ILE A 136 0.73 8.42 1.66
N GLY A 137 0.93 9.38 0.79
CA GLY A 137 0.52 9.29 -0.61
C GLY A 137 1.25 10.31 -1.49
N LYS A 138 1.07 10.19 -2.79
CA LYS A 138 1.56 11.15 -3.78
C LYS A 138 0.57 12.29 -3.95
N LYS A 139 1.00 13.39 -4.54
CA LYS A 139 0.11 14.50 -4.90
C LYS A 139 -1.07 13.98 -5.74
N GLY A 140 -2.29 14.29 -5.30
CA GLY A 140 -3.52 13.89 -5.96
C GLY A 140 -4.08 12.53 -5.54
N ASP A 141 -3.35 11.71 -4.80
CA ASP A 141 -3.89 10.48 -4.20
C ASP A 141 -4.95 10.84 -3.14
N GLN A 142 -5.97 10.02 -3.04
CA GLN A 142 -6.98 10.18 -2.02
C GLN A 142 -6.51 9.56 -0.70
N TYR A 143 -6.79 10.22 0.43
CA TYR A 143 -6.60 9.63 1.74
C TYR A 143 -7.91 9.54 2.53
N TYR A 144 -7.97 8.54 3.42
CA TYR A 144 -9.04 8.31 4.37
C TYR A 144 -8.45 7.90 5.71
N ILE A 145 -8.68 8.69 6.76
CA ILE A 145 -8.17 8.42 8.11
C ILE A 145 -9.36 8.38 9.05
N SER A 146 -9.73 7.18 9.52
CA SER A 146 -10.84 6.99 10.44
C SER A 146 -10.50 7.45 11.86
N SER A 147 -11.44 8.11 12.51
CA SER A 147 -11.34 8.47 13.94
C SER A 147 -11.56 7.23 14.81
N PRO A 148 -10.71 7.00 15.83
CA PRO A 148 -10.88 5.88 16.75
C PRO A 148 -12.15 6.05 17.60
N ARG A 149 -12.76 4.93 17.96
CA ARG A 149 -13.88 4.94 18.91
C ARG A 149 -13.33 5.11 20.33
N ILE A 150 -13.87 6.07 21.08
CA ILE A 150 -13.53 6.32 22.49
C ILE A 150 -14.80 6.23 23.31
N THR A 151 -14.81 5.34 24.29
CA THR A 151 -15.98 5.11 25.14
C THR A 151 -16.37 6.39 25.86
N GLY A 152 -17.66 6.73 25.80
CA GLY A 152 -18.21 7.92 26.44
C GLY A 152 -17.97 9.25 25.72
N TYR A 153 -17.33 9.21 24.55
CA TYR A 153 -17.05 10.40 23.75
C TYR A 153 -17.51 10.22 22.30
N SER A 154 -17.88 11.32 21.67
CA SER A 154 -18.18 11.41 20.25
C SER A 154 -17.22 12.37 19.57
N PRO A 155 -16.64 12.00 18.41
CA PRO A 155 -15.79 12.89 17.65
C PRO A 155 -16.63 13.89 16.85
N ASN A 156 -16.07 15.08 16.61
CA ASN A 156 -16.68 16.05 15.70
C ASN A 156 -16.54 15.66 14.21
N LYS A 157 -15.62 14.73 13.90
CA LYS A 157 -15.45 14.12 12.58
C LYS A 157 -15.19 12.62 12.77
N TYR A 158 -15.97 11.75 12.14
CA TYR A 158 -15.77 10.28 12.18
C TYR A 158 -14.63 9.81 11.27
N SER A 159 -14.25 10.61 10.30
CA SER A 159 -13.09 10.43 9.44
C SER A 159 -12.60 11.77 8.92
N VAL A 160 -11.34 11.80 8.51
CA VAL A 160 -10.74 12.90 7.75
C VAL A 160 -10.37 12.35 6.39
N THR A 161 -10.86 12.98 5.35
CA THR A 161 -10.64 12.56 3.95
C THR A 161 -10.21 13.75 3.11
N GLY A 162 -9.50 13.48 2.04
CA GLY A 162 -9.07 14.51 1.10
C GLY A 162 -8.14 13.96 0.05
N TYR A 163 -7.47 14.86 -0.63
CA TYR A 163 -6.42 14.52 -1.59
C TYR A 163 -5.10 15.10 -1.12
N PHE A 164 -4.01 14.37 -1.31
CA PHE A 164 -2.68 14.87 -0.95
C PHE A 164 -2.32 16.08 -1.81
N PRO A 165 -2.05 17.24 -1.18
CA PRO A 165 -1.48 18.40 -1.87
C PRO A 165 0.02 18.19 -2.12
N SER A 166 0.75 19.23 -2.53
CA SER A 166 2.21 19.19 -2.71
C SER A 166 3.01 19.52 -1.43
N ASN A 167 2.41 19.28 -0.25
CA ASN A 167 3.02 19.45 1.08
C ASN A 167 2.36 18.55 2.09
N ASP A 168 3.03 18.32 3.21
CA ASP A 168 2.46 17.63 4.35
C ASP A 168 1.33 18.43 4.97
N ILE A 169 0.29 17.74 5.45
CA ILE A 169 -0.89 18.35 6.05
C ILE A 169 -1.19 17.73 7.41
N SER A 170 -1.85 18.52 8.25
CA SER A 170 -2.35 18.02 9.54
C SER A 170 -3.76 18.53 9.79
N ASP A 171 -4.59 17.68 10.42
CA ASP A 171 -5.92 18.02 10.91
C ASP A 171 -6.07 17.58 12.36
N THR A 172 -7.10 18.11 13.04
CA THR A 172 -7.40 17.74 14.41
C THR A 172 -8.86 17.36 14.53
N VAL A 173 -9.11 16.20 15.15
CA VAL A 173 -10.43 15.73 15.52
C VAL A 173 -10.62 15.93 17.01
N TYR A 174 -11.70 16.59 17.38
CA TYR A 174 -12.06 16.85 18.77
C TYR A 174 -13.13 15.89 19.25
N TYR A 175 -12.91 15.34 20.45
CA TYR A 175 -13.83 14.45 21.14
C TYR A 175 -14.54 15.18 22.26
N TYR A 176 -15.86 15.09 22.27
CA TYR A 176 -16.72 15.67 23.29
C TYR A 176 -17.40 14.57 24.08
N GLU A 177 -17.52 14.75 25.39
CA GLU A 177 -18.20 13.82 26.26
C GLU A 177 -19.66 13.67 25.85
N ASN A 178 -20.14 12.43 25.79
CA ASN A 178 -21.53 12.14 25.46
C ASN A 178 -22.46 12.60 26.59
N THR A 179 -23.59 13.20 26.23
CA THR A 179 -24.61 13.58 27.13
C THR A 179 -25.92 12.83 26.85
N TYR A 180 -26.66 12.56 27.88
CA TYR A 180 -27.94 11.82 27.85
C TYR A 180 -29.03 12.64 28.53
N VAL A 181 -30.24 12.57 27.99
CA VAL A 181 -31.41 13.19 28.63
C VAL A 181 -32.10 12.14 29.52
N ILE A 182 -32.27 12.46 30.77
CA ILE A 182 -33.10 11.71 31.70
C ILE A 182 -34.48 12.37 31.69
N ALA A 183 -35.47 11.67 31.17
CA ALA A 183 -36.87 12.12 31.14
C ALA A 183 -37.65 11.45 32.26
N TYR A 184 -38.54 12.22 32.88
CA TYR A 184 -39.42 11.77 33.95
C TYR A 184 -40.85 11.66 33.43
N ASN A 185 -41.52 10.58 33.81
CA ASN A 185 -42.90 10.33 33.45
C ASN A 185 -43.78 10.31 34.71
N ALA A 186 -44.81 11.15 34.78
CA ALA A 186 -45.76 11.20 35.92
C ALA A 186 -46.76 10.04 35.91
N ASN A 187 -46.69 9.09 34.97
CA ASN A 187 -47.54 7.90 34.85
C ASN A 187 -49.05 8.20 35.01
N GLY A 188 -49.55 9.16 34.26
CA GLY A 188 -50.94 9.60 34.28
C GLY A 188 -51.28 10.59 35.40
N GLY A 189 -50.29 11.04 36.18
CA GLY A 189 -50.38 12.14 37.11
C GLY A 189 -49.92 13.48 36.53
N SER A 190 -49.60 14.43 37.40
CA SER A 190 -49.07 15.75 37.06
C SER A 190 -47.82 16.07 37.89
N GLY A 191 -47.05 17.08 37.48
CA GLY A 191 -45.88 17.54 38.23
C GLY A 191 -44.66 16.61 38.12
N ALA A 192 -44.47 15.92 36.99
CA ALA A 192 -43.20 15.23 36.73
C ALA A 192 -42.03 16.22 36.78
N PRO A 193 -40.87 15.80 37.29
CA PRO A 193 -39.65 16.63 37.21
C PRO A 193 -39.31 17.04 35.79
N ALA A 194 -38.70 18.20 35.65
CA ALA A 194 -38.09 18.57 34.37
C ALA A 194 -36.97 17.60 33.97
N ASN A 195 -36.80 17.42 32.68
CA ASN A 195 -35.69 16.60 32.15
C ASN A 195 -34.35 17.08 32.69
N GLN A 196 -33.48 16.12 33.01
CA GLN A 196 -32.11 16.40 33.44
C GLN A 196 -31.14 15.90 32.37
N THR A 197 -30.03 16.63 32.17
CA THR A 197 -28.93 16.20 31.29
C THR A 197 -27.87 15.53 32.14
N LYS A 198 -27.47 14.32 31.74
CA LYS A 198 -26.36 13.55 32.33
C LYS A 198 -25.19 13.47 31.38
N ALA A 199 -24.04 13.96 31.78
CA ALA A 199 -22.77 13.67 31.09
C ALA A 199 -22.28 12.25 31.42
N HIS A 200 -21.62 11.58 30.48
CA HIS A 200 -21.31 10.13 30.57
C HIS A 200 -20.57 9.77 31.87
N PHE A 201 -19.53 10.54 32.20
CA PHE A 201 -18.67 10.23 33.35
C PHE A 201 -19.05 10.98 34.64
N THR A 202 -19.98 11.92 34.58
CA THR A 202 -20.37 12.74 35.72
C THR A 202 -21.53 12.10 36.42
N PRO A 203 -21.48 11.76 37.72
CA PRO A 203 -22.64 11.33 38.48
C PRO A 203 -23.75 12.38 38.43
N LEU A 204 -24.99 11.95 38.28
CA LEU A 204 -26.17 12.81 38.30
C LEU A 204 -27.08 12.43 39.51
N LYS A 205 -27.31 13.38 40.37
CA LYS A 205 -28.37 13.23 41.40
C LYS A 205 -29.74 13.43 40.74
N LEU A 206 -30.56 12.40 40.76
CA LEU A 206 -31.91 12.49 40.22
C LEU A 206 -32.77 13.48 41.01
N SER A 207 -33.75 14.09 40.34
CA SER A 207 -34.72 14.98 40.99
C SER A 207 -35.47 14.23 42.07
N THR A 208 -35.71 14.91 43.21
CA THR A 208 -36.52 14.42 44.33
C THR A 208 -37.95 14.91 44.25
N GLN A 209 -38.30 15.68 43.20
CA GLN A 209 -39.69 16.13 43.00
C GLN A 209 -40.58 14.93 42.71
N GLN A 210 -41.69 14.81 43.52
CA GLN A 210 -42.66 13.74 43.38
C GLN A 210 -43.85 14.19 42.54
N PRO A 211 -44.24 13.40 41.52
CA PRO A 211 -45.49 13.63 40.81
C PRO A 211 -46.71 13.42 41.73
N LYS A 212 -47.84 13.99 41.37
CA LYS A 212 -49.13 13.83 42.09
C LYS A 212 -50.13 13.17 41.15
N ARG A 213 -50.91 12.22 41.71
CA ARG A 213 -52.03 11.57 41.01
C ARG A 213 -53.15 11.33 42.00
N THR A 214 -54.37 11.81 41.69
CA THR A 214 -55.57 11.64 42.59
C THR A 214 -55.86 10.16 42.84
N GLY A 215 -56.00 9.77 44.09
CA GLY A 215 -56.27 8.39 44.52
C GLY A 215 -55.07 7.49 44.62
N TYR A 216 -53.84 8.01 44.48
CA TYR A 216 -52.55 7.26 44.54
C TYR A 216 -51.56 7.94 45.47
N THR A 217 -50.78 7.13 46.19
CA THR A 217 -49.62 7.56 46.98
C THR A 217 -48.39 7.30 46.19
N PHE A 218 -47.41 8.22 46.18
CA PHE A 218 -46.14 8.07 45.50
C PHE A 218 -45.12 7.47 46.43
#